data_422832b6b39d4a37671a86d736db602c
#
_entry.id   422832b6b39d4a37671a86d736db602c
#
_cell.length_a   1.000
_cell.length_b   1.000
_cell.length_c   1.000
_cell.angle_alpha   90.00
_cell.angle_beta   90.00
_cell.angle_gamma   90.00
#
_symmetry.space_group_name_H-M   'P 1'
#
loop_
_entity.id
_entity.type
_entity.pdbx_description
1 polymer ?
#
loop_
_entity_poly.entity_id
_entity_poly.type
_entity_poly.pdbx_seq_one_letter_code
_entity_poly.pdbx_strand_id
1 'polypeptide(L)'
;YAQQTITTSYNVGSSIKGATVLMGYQKGVISPGSVIYDQTLHIKGTPPKGSYQNMGSINDLTALRRSSNVYMFMTAIKMGRGTYKSGQPLNLEDGLYDEMRYYYNQFGLGVRTGIDLPSESIGMKGFNDPNIGKILDLSIGQYDTYTPMQLAQYISTIANGGKRIQPHLVKEIREPSADNNELGPVVMSVPTKVLNT
;
A
#
# COMPACT_ATOMS: atom_id res chain seq x y z
N TYR A 1 8.96 -12.08 -18.67
CA TYR A 1 7.95 -11.17 -18.10
C TYR A 1 7.38 -11.66 -16.76
N ALA A 2 7.02 -12.95 -16.63
CA ALA A 2 6.46 -13.48 -15.38
C ALA A 2 7.40 -13.30 -14.17
N GLN A 3 8.70 -13.52 -14.36
CA GLN A 3 9.70 -13.34 -13.31
C GLN A 3 9.77 -11.88 -12.81
N GLN A 4 9.67 -10.89 -13.68
CA GLN A 4 9.70 -9.47 -13.30
C GLN A 4 8.50 -9.07 -12.42
N THR A 5 7.36 -9.74 -12.55
CA THR A 5 6.17 -9.49 -11.73
C THR A 5 6.41 -9.74 -10.25
N ILE A 6 7.32 -10.64 -9.90
CA ILE A 6 7.63 -11.02 -8.52
C ILE A 6 9.01 -10.59 -8.05
N THR A 7 9.92 -10.22 -8.96
CA THR A 7 11.32 -9.91 -8.61
C THR A 7 11.66 -8.42 -8.71
N THR A 8 11.02 -7.69 -9.63
CA THR A 8 11.29 -6.25 -9.83
C THR A 8 10.28 -5.41 -9.09
N SER A 9 10.76 -4.37 -8.41
CA SER A 9 9.91 -3.47 -7.62
C SER A 9 9.97 -2.04 -8.14
N TYR A 10 8.87 -1.30 -7.95
CA TYR A 10 8.65 0.05 -8.45
C TYR A 10 8.03 0.92 -7.36
N ASN A 11 8.21 2.24 -7.47
CA ASN A 11 7.39 3.19 -6.75
C ASN A 11 5.95 3.09 -7.29
N VAL A 12 5.02 2.65 -6.45
CA VAL A 12 3.63 2.40 -6.87
C VAL A 12 2.78 3.66 -6.96
N GLY A 13 3.31 4.78 -6.46
CA GLY A 13 2.65 6.08 -6.51
C GLY A 13 1.24 6.03 -5.91
N SER A 14 0.33 6.76 -6.51
CA SER A 14 -1.05 6.94 -6.00
C SER A 14 -1.85 5.65 -5.82
N SER A 15 -1.40 4.51 -6.33
CA SER A 15 -2.06 3.23 -6.09
C SER A 15 -2.11 2.85 -4.61
N ILE A 16 -1.15 3.31 -3.78
CA ILE A 16 -1.10 3.01 -2.35
C ILE A 16 -2.13 3.79 -1.51
N LYS A 17 -2.72 4.84 -2.05
CA LYS A 17 -3.55 5.78 -1.28
C LYS A 17 -4.76 5.14 -0.60
N GLY A 18 -5.30 4.07 -1.18
CA GLY A 18 -6.33 3.27 -0.51
C GLY A 18 -5.84 2.68 0.81
N ALA A 19 -4.63 2.11 0.82
CA ALA A 19 -4.02 1.60 2.05
C ALA A 19 -3.75 2.72 3.06
N THR A 20 -3.29 3.90 2.61
CA THR A 20 -3.07 5.07 3.47
C THR A 20 -4.36 5.54 4.15
N VAL A 21 -5.48 5.59 3.43
CA VAL A 21 -6.80 5.95 4.00
C VAL A 21 -7.26 4.89 5.02
N LEU A 22 -7.19 3.60 4.65
CA LEU A 22 -7.58 2.50 5.55
C LEU A 22 -6.74 2.46 6.83
N MET A 23 -5.43 2.71 6.71
CA MET A 23 -4.53 2.89 7.85
C MET A 23 -4.99 4.05 8.75
N GLY A 24 -5.35 5.19 8.16
CA GLY A 24 -5.88 6.34 8.90
C GLY A 24 -7.18 6.02 9.66
N TYR A 25 -8.07 5.20 9.07
CA TYR A 25 -9.28 4.70 9.75
C TYR A 25 -8.92 3.78 10.90
N GLN A 26 -8.03 2.82 10.67
CA GLN A 26 -7.62 1.85 11.68
C GLN A 26 -6.97 2.53 12.91
N LYS A 27 -6.22 3.61 12.67
CA LYS A 27 -5.62 4.43 13.73
C LYS A 27 -6.60 5.42 14.36
N GLY A 28 -7.79 5.58 13.80
CA GLY A 28 -8.79 6.53 14.28
C GLY A 28 -8.40 8.01 14.10
N VAL A 29 -7.39 8.30 13.25
CA VAL A 29 -6.95 9.69 12.98
C VAL A 29 -7.80 10.38 11.91
N ILE A 30 -8.50 9.60 11.12
CA ILE A 30 -9.59 9.99 10.24
C ILE A 30 -10.71 8.94 10.34
N SER A 31 -11.91 9.28 9.89
CA SER A 31 -13.06 8.39 9.77
C SER A 31 -13.73 8.60 8.40
N PRO A 32 -14.58 7.67 7.93
CA PRO A 32 -15.36 7.90 6.72
C PRO A 32 -16.05 9.26 6.72
N GLY A 33 -15.86 10.03 5.65
CA GLY A 33 -16.38 11.39 5.52
C GLY A 33 -15.52 12.49 6.15
N SER A 34 -14.40 12.17 6.81
CA SER A 34 -13.47 13.17 7.37
C SER A 34 -13.03 14.17 6.31
N VAL A 35 -13.18 15.46 6.59
CA VAL A 35 -12.81 16.55 5.68
C VAL A 35 -11.42 17.08 6.01
N ILE A 36 -10.60 17.24 4.99
CA ILE A 36 -9.27 17.88 5.05
C ILE A 36 -9.23 18.99 4.00
N TYR A 37 -8.59 20.11 4.34
CA TYR A 37 -8.39 21.22 3.41
C TYR A 37 -7.14 20.97 2.57
N ASP A 38 -7.34 20.67 1.29
CA ASP A 38 -6.26 20.40 0.32
C ASP A 38 -5.72 21.72 -0.23
N GLN A 39 -4.56 22.09 0.30
CA GLN A 39 -3.72 23.19 -0.21
C GLN A 39 -2.26 22.79 -0.06
N THR A 40 -1.39 23.37 -0.88
CA THR A 40 0.06 23.11 -0.80
C THR A 40 0.59 23.36 0.62
N LEU A 41 1.31 22.38 1.17
CA LEU A 41 1.93 22.47 2.49
C LEU A 41 3.32 23.08 2.37
N HIS A 42 3.59 24.09 3.18
CA HIS A 42 4.90 24.73 3.33
C HIS A 42 5.48 24.36 4.70
N ILE A 43 6.35 23.35 4.72
CA ILE A 43 7.00 22.86 5.94
C ILE A 43 8.44 23.35 5.92
N LYS A 44 8.90 23.98 7.00
CA LYS A 44 10.29 24.50 7.08
C LYS A 44 11.29 23.35 6.90
N GLY A 45 12.26 23.54 6.01
CA GLY A 45 13.27 22.53 5.69
C GLY A 45 12.83 21.44 4.71
N THR A 46 11.62 21.55 4.13
CA THR A 46 11.11 20.61 3.14
C THR A 46 10.62 21.39 1.92
N PRO A 47 10.87 20.91 0.69
CA PRO A 47 10.23 21.50 -0.49
C PRO A 47 8.71 21.49 -0.35
N PRO A 48 8.00 22.47 -0.97
CA PRO A 48 6.54 22.51 -0.93
C PRO A 48 5.93 21.17 -1.35
N LYS A 49 4.97 20.68 -0.57
CA LYS A 49 4.27 19.39 -0.79
C LYS A 49 2.80 19.66 -1.13
N GLY A 50 2.36 19.23 -2.30
CA GLY A 50 1.01 19.53 -2.77
C GLY A 50 0.40 18.42 -3.62
N SER A 51 -0.89 18.55 -3.87
CA SER A 51 -1.60 17.85 -4.93
C SER A 51 -1.32 18.53 -6.29
N TYR A 52 -1.76 17.93 -7.39
CA TYR A 52 -1.57 18.53 -8.73
C TYR A 52 -2.31 19.88 -8.87
N GLN A 53 -3.28 20.14 -8.00
CA GLN A 53 -3.94 21.45 -7.81
C GLN A 53 -4.50 21.51 -6.39
N ASN A 54 -4.73 22.69 -5.87
CA ASN A 54 -5.45 22.89 -4.61
C ASN A 54 -6.92 22.54 -4.80
N MET A 55 -7.48 21.68 -3.96
CA MET A 55 -8.85 21.16 -4.09
C MET A 55 -9.81 21.73 -3.05
N GLY A 56 -9.28 22.51 -2.07
CA GLY A 56 -10.07 23.04 -0.97
C GLY A 56 -10.54 21.96 0.01
N SER A 57 -11.69 22.12 0.61
CA SER A 57 -12.27 21.15 1.55
C SER A 57 -12.76 19.91 0.81
N ILE A 58 -12.11 18.77 1.04
CA ILE A 58 -12.46 17.47 0.43
C ILE A 58 -12.53 16.39 1.50
N ASN A 59 -13.41 15.41 1.28
CA ASN A 59 -13.47 14.21 2.09
C ASN A 59 -12.61 13.08 1.48
N ASP A 60 -12.51 11.96 2.20
CA ASP A 60 -11.76 10.75 1.84
C ASP A 60 -12.12 10.18 0.46
N LEU A 61 -13.41 10.08 0.13
CA LEU A 61 -13.87 9.56 -1.17
C LEU A 61 -13.44 10.50 -2.31
N THR A 62 -13.59 11.82 -2.11
CA THR A 62 -13.13 12.82 -3.08
C THR A 62 -11.61 12.82 -3.20
N ALA A 63 -10.90 12.66 -2.08
CA ALA A 63 -9.44 12.56 -2.06
C ALA A 63 -8.93 11.35 -2.86
N LEU A 64 -9.55 10.18 -2.71
CA LEU A 64 -9.22 8.99 -3.50
C LEU A 64 -9.57 9.20 -4.99
N ARG A 65 -10.79 9.66 -5.29
CA ARG A 65 -11.26 9.89 -6.67
C ARG A 65 -10.38 10.89 -7.43
N ARG A 66 -9.96 11.98 -6.76
CA ARG A 66 -9.14 13.03 -7.35
C ARG A 66 -7.65 12.87 -7.07
N SER A 67 -7.27 11.78 -6.43
CA SER A 67 -5.87 11.46 -6.11
C SER A 67 -5.15 12.57 -5.34
N SER A 68 -5.77 13.12 -4.29
CA SER A 68 -5.17 14.15 -3.45
C SER A 68 -3.92 13.61 -2.73
N ASN A 69 -2.78 14.28 -2.90
CA ASN A 69 -1.58 14.01 -2.11
C ASN A 69 -1.71 14.60 -0.71
N VAL A 70 -2.25 15.81 -0.62
CA VAL A 70 -2.34 16.55 0.65
C VAL A 70 -3.21 15.80 1.65
N TYR A 71 -4.30 15.17 1.20
CA TYR A 71 -5.12 14.34 2.08
C TYR A 71 -4.30 13.23 2.73
N MET A 72 -3.44 12.55 1.96
CA MET A 72 -2.56 11.49 2.45
C MET A 72 -1.46 12.02 3.36
N PHE A 73 -0.86 13.17 3.00
CA PHE A 73 0.12 13.84 3.85
C PHE A 73 -0.46 14.21 5.23
N MET A 74 -1.65 14.80 5.25
CA MET A 74 -2.32 15.18 6.49
C MET A 74 -2.74 13.95 7.31
N THR A 75 -3.11 12.85 6.66
CA THR A 75 -3.37 11.58 7.35
C THR A 75 -2.09 11.06 8.02
N ALA A 76 -0.95 11.04 7.32
CA ALA A 76 0.34 10.63 7.89
C ALA A 76 0.80 11.58 9.02
N ILE A 77 0.62 12.89 8.87
CA ILE A 77 0.93 13.89 9.92
C ILE A 77 0.11 13.61 11.18
N LYS A 78 -1.19 13.36 11.05
CA LYS A 78 -2.07 13.01 12.18
C LYS A 78 -1.65 11.70 12.83
N MET A 79 -1.23 10.69 12.05
CA MET A 79 -0.72 9.43 12.60
C MET A 79 0.52 9.63 13.46
N GLY A 80 1.45 10.46 13.00
CA GLY A 80 2.64 10.85 13.76
C GLY A 80 2.36 11.92 14.83
N ARG A 81 1.10 12.17 15.20
CA ARG A 81 0.63 13.16 16.17
C ARG A 81 1.17 14.57 15.92
N GLY A 82 1.53 14.86 14.67
CA GLY A 82 2.02 16.17 14.27
C GLY A 82 0.90 17.19 14.12
N THR A 83 1.26 18.45 14.31
CA THR A 83 0.39 19.59 14.02
C THR A 83 1.02 20.45 12.94
N TYR A 84 0.42 20.47 11.76
CA TYR A 84 0.89 21.30 10.67
C TYR A 84 0.56 22.77 10.88
N LYS A 85 1.60 23.62 10.76
CA LYS A 85 1.47 25.07 10.66
C LYS A 85 2.35 25.56 9.51
N SER A 86 1.78 26.35 8.60
CA SER A 86 2.50 26.83 7.41
C SER A 86 3.80 27.59 7.79
N GLY A 87 4.89 27.28 7.12
CA GLY A 87 6.20 27.88 7.31
C GLY A 87 6.93 27.46 8.59
N GLN A 88 6.34 26.60 9.43
CA GLN A 88 6.96 26.12 10.66
C GLN A 88 7.58 24.73 10.48
N PRO A 89 8.55 24.34 11.35
CA PRO A 89 9.00 22.96 11.43
C PRO A 89 7.82 22.05 11.79
N LEU A 90 7.82 20.82 11.24
CA LEU A 90 6.87 19.78 11.60
C LEU A 90 7.60 18.69 12.37
N ASN A 91 7.13 18.40 13.57
CA ASN A 91 7.62 17.31 14.39
C ASN A 91 6.61 16.16 14.34
N LEU A 92 7.09 14.94 14.14
CA LEU A 92 6.31 13.71 14.14
C LEU A 92 6.93 12.76 15.18
N GLU A 93 6.11 11.89 15.76
CA GLU A 93 6.61 10.87 16.69
C GLU A 93 7.58 9.90 15.99
N ASP A 94 8.56 9.43 16.75
CA ASP A 94 9.47 8.39 16.32
C ASP A 94 8.72 7.09 16.00
N GLY A 95 9.26 6.31 15.05
CA GLY A 95 8.67 5.02 14.68
C GLY A 95 7.53 5.10 13.66
N LEU A 96 7.09 6.28 13.21
CA LEU A 96 6.00 6.43 12.24
C LEU A 96 6.26 5.66 10.92
N TYR A 97 7.50 5.59 10.44
CA TYR A 97 7.85 4.77 9.26
C TYR A 97 7.48 3.30 9.46
N ASP A 98 7.89 2.73 10.59
CA ASP A 98 7.66 1.31 10.87
C ASP A 98 6.17 1.05 11.14
N GLU A 99 5.47 1.99 11.74
CA GLU A 99 4.03 1.92 11.95
C GLU A 99 3.26 1.95 10.62
N MET A 100 3.58 2.87 9.70
CA MET A 100 2.95 2.91 8.38
C MET A 100 3.21 1.62 7.59
N ARG A 101 4.46 1.14 7.62
CA ARG A 101 4.85 -0.13 6.98
C ARG A 101 4.14 -1.33 7.58
N TYR A 102 3.93 -1.36 8.89
CA TYR A 102 3.13 -2.40 9.54
C TYR A 102 1.74 -2.52 8.91
N TYR A 103 1.05 -1.39 8.71
CA TYR A 103 -0.25 -1.40 8.05
C TYR A 103 -0.17 -1.82 6.57
N TYR A 104 0.82 -1.33 5.83
CA TYR A 104 1.02 -1.73 4.43
C TYR A 104 1.30 -3.22 4.30
N ASN A 105 2.06 -3.81 5.22
CA ASN A 105 2.34 -5.24 5.27
C ASN A 105 1.06 -6.09 5.44
N GLN A 106 0.05 -5.58 6.14
CA GLN A 106 -1.24 -6.29 6.27
C GLN A 106 -1.92 -6.51 4.91
N PHE A 107 -1.68 -5.62 3.95
CA PHE A 107 -2.16 -5.74 2.58
C PHE A 107 -1.23 -6.54 1.66
N GLY A 108 -0.07 -6.99 2.15
CA GLY A 108 0.94 -7.71 1.35
C GLY A 108 2.02 -6.81 0.74
N LEU A 109 1.99 -5.50 0.98
CA LEU A 109 3.02 -4.57 0.51
C LEU A 109 4.27 -4.66 1.41
N GLY A 110 5.46 -4.84 0.83
CA GLY A 110 6.73 -4.92 1.58
C GLY A 110 6.98 -6.27 2.28
N VAL A 111 6.17 -7.28 2.02
CA VAL A 111 6.33 -8.65 2.51
C VAL A 111 6.15 -9.65 1.37
N ARG A 112 6.54 -10.90 1.57
CA ARG A 112 6.27 -11.95 0.58
C ARG A 112 4.77 -12.18 0.42
N THR A 113 4.32 -12.30 -0.83
CA THR A 113 2.91 -12.66 -1.11
C THR A 113 2.65 -14.14 -0.84
N GLY A 114 3.71 -14.94 -0.87
CA GLY A 114 3.66 -16.38 -0.68
C GLY A 114 3.30 -17.16 -1.95
N ILE A 115 3.44 -16.54 -3.13
CA ILE A 115 3.25 -17.24 -4.40
C ILE A 115 4.16 -18.45 -4.52
N ASP A 116 3.68 -19.53 -5.12
CA ASP A 116 4.38 -20.80 -5.35
C ASP A 116 5.44 -20.72 -6.47
N LEU A 117 6.20 -19.61 -6.50
CA LEU A 117 7.31 -19.38 -7.40
C LEU A 117 8.59 -19.06 -6.61
N PRO A 118 9.78 -19.47 -7.10
CA PRO A 118 11.04 -19.16 -6.46
C PRO A 118 11.41 -17.67 -6.64
N SER A 119 12.30 -17.19 -5.75
CA SER A 119 12.96 -15.88 -5.87
C SER A 119 12.02 -14.67 -5.77
N GLU A 120 10.93 -14.76 -5.00
CA GLU A 120 10.05 -13.64 -4.73
C GLU A 120 10.78 -12.52 -3.96
N SER A 121 10.73 -11.29 -4.48
CA SER A 121 11.23 -10.09 -3.83
C SER A 121 10.17 -9.47 -2.91
N ILE A 122 10.61 -8.89 -1.80
CA ILE A 122 9.74 -8.08 -0.91
C ILE A 122 9.69 -6.61 -1.32
N GLY A 123 10.38 -6.21 -2.40
CA GLY A 123 10.57 -4.81 -2.76
C GLY A 123 11.76 -4.19 -2.03
N MET A 124 11.86 -2.87 -2.08
CA MET A 124 12.90 -2.12 -1.37
C MET A 124 12.28 -1.27 -0.27
N LYS A 125 12.75 -1.47 0.95
CA LYS A 125 12.44 -0.63 2.11
C LYS A 125 13.49 0.49 2.18
N GLY A 126 13.05 1.77 2.08
CA GLY A 126 13.90 2.91 2.38
C GLY A 126 14.33 2.93 3.86
N PHE A 127 15.41 3.63 4.19
CA PHE A 127 15.77 3.84 5.60
C PHE A 127 14.80 4.82 6.29
N ASN A 128 14.81 4.88 7.61
CA ASN A 128 13.98 5.84 8.35
C ASN A 128 14.66 7.22 8.30
N ASP A 129 14.39 7.97 7.23
CA ASP A 129 15.01 9.26 6.95
C ASP A 129 14.48 10.33 7.92
N PRO A 130 15.33 11.11 8.59
CA PRO A 130 14.88 12.18 9.47
C PRO A 130 14.18 13.32 8.70
N ASN A 131 14.31 13.37 7.38
CA ASN A 131 13.61 14.36 6.56
C ASN A 131 12.10 14.05 6.50
N ILE A 132 11.32 14.90 7.12
CA ILE A 132 9.84 14.80 7.18
C ILE A 132 9.21 14.66 5.77
N GLY A 133 9.78 15.28 4.75
CA GLY A 133 9.30 15.14 3.37
C GLY A 133 9.26 13.69 2.88
N LYS A 134 10.18 12.84 3.36
CA LYS A 134 10.28 11.44 2.92
C LYS A 134 9.18 10.56 3.50
N ILE A 135 8.77 10.80 4.74
CA ILE A 135 7.63 10.06 5.32
C ILE A 135 6.31 10.48 4.67
N LEU A 136 6.18 11.74 4.25
CA LEU A 136 5.05 12.18 3.44
C LEU A 136 5.06 11.48 2.07
N ASP A 137 6.25 11.35 1.42
CA ASP A 137 6.39 10.61 0.16
C ASP A 137 6.01 9.13 0.31
N LEU A 138 6.30 8.50 1.46
CA LEU A 138 5.85 7.13 1.77
C LEU A 138 4.32 7.02 1.69
N SER A 139 3.58 8.00 2.20
CA SER A 139 2.10 7.99 2.22
C SER A 139 1.45 8.03 0.84
N ILE A 140 2.20 8.38 -0.19
CA ILE A 140 1.74 8.46 -1.59
C ILE A 140 2.50 7.50 -2.53
N GLY A 141 3.25 6.54 -1.97
CA GLY A 141 3.95 5.49 -2.73
C GLY A 141 5.18 5.95 -3.52
N GLN A 142 5.85 6.99 -3.06
CA GLN A 142 7.06 7.55 -3.70
C GLN A 142 8.32 7.40 -2.82
N TYR A 143 8.35 6.41 -1.93
CA TYR A 143 9.51 6.18 -1.07
C TYR A 143 9.95 4.71 -1.06
N ASP A 144 9.13 3.82 -0.55
CA ASP A 144 9.36 2.38 -0.66
C ASP A 144 8.93 1.88 -2.05
N THR A 145 9.49 0.75 -2.50
CA THR A 145 9.10 0.12 -3.76
C THR A 145 8.48 -1.25 -3.52
N TYR A 146 7.53 -1.62 -4.36
CA TYR A 146 6.79 -2.88 -4.25
C TYR A 146 6.70 -3.58 -5.60
N THR A 147 6.56 -4.91 -5.57
CA THR A 147 6.41 -5.70 -6.81
C THR A 147 4.99 -5.59 -7.36
N PRO A 148 4.78 -5.80 -8.68
CA PRO A 148 3.44 -5.88 -9.25
C PRO A 148 2.55 -6.95 -8.60
N MET A 149 3.13 -8.08 -8.14
CA MET A 149 2.38 -9.13 -7.44
C MET A 149 1.88 -8.65 -6.07
N GLN A 150 2.72 -7.91 -5.32
CA GLN A 150 2.28 -7.30 -4.06
C GLN A 150 1.15 -6.29 -4.29
N LEU A 151 1.26 -5.47 -5.33
CA LEU A 151 0.20 -4.52 -5.68
C LEU A 151 -1.11 -5.24 -6.06
N ALA A 152 -1.03 -6.32 -6.84
CA ALA A 152 -2.20 -7.14 -7.18
C ALA A 152 -2.83 -7.77 -5.93
N GLN A 153 -2.02 -8.34 -5.02
CA GLN A 153 -2.51 -8.90 -3.76
C GLN A 153 -3.19 -7.83 -2.88
N TYR A 154 -2.59 -6.63 -2.78
CA TYR A 154 -3.17 -5.50 -2.05
C TYR A 154 -4.55 -5.11 -2.57
N ILE A 155 -4.68 -4.88 -3.88
CA ILE A 155 -5.97 -4.50 -4.49
C ILE A 155 -7.01 -5.62 -4.34
N SER A 156 -6.59 -6.87 -4.52
CA SER A 156 -7.46 -8.04 -4.31
C SER A 156 -7.94 -8.14 -2.87
N THR A 157 -7.08 -7.82 -1.90
CA THR A 157 -7.42 -7.80 -0.47
C THR A 157 -8.52 -6.78 -0.17
N ILE A 158 -8.44 -5.58 -0.76
CA ILE A 158 -9.51 -4.57 -0.62
C ILE A 158 -10.80 -5.07 -1.28
N ALA A 159 -10.71 -5.60 -2.51
CA ALA A 159 -11.86 -5.99 -3.31
C ALA A 159 -12.66 -7.16 -2.72
N ASN A 160 -12.01 -8.04 -1.93
CA ASN A 160 -12.66 -9.23 -1.34
C ASN A 160 -13.05 -9.05 0.14
N GLY A 161 -13.13 -7.80 0.61
CA GLY A 161 -13.57 -7.50 1.98
C GLY A 161 -12.48 -7.66 3.04
N GLY A 162 -11.21 -7.52 2.68
CA GLY A 162 -10.09 -7.48 3.63
C GLY A 162 -9.32 -8.80 3.77
N LYS A 163 -9.73 -9.87 3.14
CA LYS A 163 -9.04 -11.17 3.22
C LYS A 163 -7.81 -11.19 2.32
N ARG A 164 -6.60 -11.21 2.91
CA ARG A 164 -5.37 -11.38 2.16
C ARG A 164 -5.15 -12.85 1.83
N ILE A 165 -5.30 -13.19 0.55
CA ILE A 165 -5.20 -14.56 0.05
C ILE A 165 -3.79 -14.79 -0.49
N GLN A 166 -3.21 -15.96 -0.18
CA GLN A 166 -1.95 -16.42 -0.77
C GLN A 166 -2.18 -16.74 -2.25
N PRO A 167 -1.50 -16.06 -3.19
CA PRO A 167 -1.58 -16.39 -4.59
C PRO A 167 -0.88 -17.71 -4.88
N HIS A 168 -1.39 -18.49 -5.82
CA HIS A 168 -0.74 -19.71 -6.30
C HIS A 168 -1.06 -19.95 -7.78
N LEU A 169 -0.13 -20.57 -8.50
CA LEU A 169 -0.29 -20.96 -9.91
C LEU A 169 -0.84 -22.37 -10.04
N VAL A 170 -0.40 -23.27 -9.13
CA VAL A 170 -0.85 -24.66 -9.12
C VAL A 170 -2.20 -24.74 -8.42
N LYS A 171 -3.25 -25.07 -9.17
CA LYS A 171 -4.60 -25.32 -8.63
C LYS A 171 -4.76 -26.77 -8.19
N GLU A 172 -4.30 -27.69 -9.01
CA GLU A 172 -4.41 -29.13 -8.79
C GLU A 172 -3.34 -29.90 -9.56
N ILE A 173 -3.00 -31.09 -9.10
CA ILE A 173 -2.18 -32.06 -9.78
C ILE A 173 -3.07 -33.26 -10.11
N ARG A 174 -2.94 -33.78 -11.32
CA ARG A 174 -3.76 -34.87 -11.83
C ARG A 174 -2.88 -36.01 -12.32
N GLU A 175 -3.41 -37.24 -12.31
CA GLU A 175 -2.79 -38.37 -13.00
C GLU A 175 -2.70 -38.12 -14.50
N PRO A 176 -1.72 -38.72 -15.19
CA PRO A 176 -1.71 -38.74 -16.65
C PRO A 176 -3.00 -39.37 -17.19
N SER A 177 -3.54 -38.81 -18.27
CA SER A 177 -4.64 -39.40 -19.00
C SER A 177 -4.11 -40.10 -20.28
N ALA A 178 -4.69 -41.22 -20.63
CA ALA A 178 -4.45 -41.88 -21.91
C ALA A 178 -5.13 -41.13 -23.09
N ASP A 179 -6.17 -40.34 -22.80
CA ASP A 179 -6.84 -39.49 -23.78
C ASP A 179 -6.29 -38.05 -23.66
N ASN A 180 -5.76 -37.52 -24.78
CA ASN A 180 -5.22 -36.16 -24.84
C ASN A 180 -6.27 -35.06 -24.69
N ASN A 181 -7.56 -35.38 -24.81
CA ASN A 181 -8.67 -34.42 -24.68
C ASN A 181 -9.29 -34.44 -23.26
N GLU A 182 -8.88 -35.34 -22.39
CA GLU A 182 -9.41 -35.46 -21.03
C GLU A 182 -8.31 -35.31 -20.00
N LEU A 183 -8.66 -34.69 -18.88
CA LEU A 183 -7.77 -34.61 -17.71
C LEU A 183 -7.98 -35.86 -16.84
N GLY A 184 -6.88 -36.44 -16.38
CA GLY A 184 -6.93 -37.58 -15.45
C GLY A 184 -7.52 -37.19 -14.07
N PRO A 185 -7.70 -38.18 -13.18
CA PRO A 185 -8.20 -37.96 -11.81
C PRO A 185 -7.33 -36.98 -11.03
N VAL A 186 -7.94 -36.18 -10.17
CA VAL A 186 -7.22 -35.24 -9.27
C VAL A 186 -6.50 -36.06 -8.20
N VAL A 187 -5.17 -35.90 -8.12
CA VAL A 187 -4.30 -36.49 -7.09
C VAL A 187 -4.19 -35.55 -5.88
N MET A 188 -4.04 -34.23 -6.16
CA MET A 188 -3.88 -33.22 -5.15
C MET A 188 -4.54 -31.91 -5.58
N SER A 189 -5.25 -31.27 -4.68
CA SER A 189 -5.75 -29.90 -4.84
C SER A 189 -5.02 -28.94 -3.88
N VAL A 190 -4.71 -27.74 -4.37
CA VAL A 190 -4.13 -26.67 -3.55
C VAL A 190 -5.27 -25.83 -2.99
N PRO A 191 -5.50 -25.83 -1.67
CA PRO A 191 -6.59 -25.07 -1.08
C PRO A 191 -6.27 -23.57 -1.08
N THR A 192 -7.31 -22.73 -1.18
CA THR A 192 -7.19 -21.29 -0.95
C THR A 192 -6.77 -21.04 0.50
N LYS A 193 -5.66 -20.31 0.68
CA LYS A 193 -5.14 -19.96 2.01
C LYS A 193 -5.30 -18.47 2.26
N VAL A 194 -6.02 -18.14 3.34
CA VAL A 194 -6.12 -16.77 3.87
C VAL A 194 -4.94 -16.53 4.80
N LEU A 195 -4.16 -15.48 4.54
CA LEU A 195 -2.98 -15.12 5.31
C LEU A 195 -3.35 -14.24 6.51
N ASN A 196 -4.26 -13.29 6.31
CA ASN A 196 -4.84 -12.43 7.34
C ASN A 196 -6.14 -11.76 6.84
N THR A 197 -6.89 -11.15 7.76
CA THR A 197 -8.14 -10.42 7.50
C THR A 197 -8.12 -9.06 8.20
#